data_d6530ce95fc27f8a7d087c12ba0e350c
#
_entry.id   d6530ce95fc27f8a7d087c12ba0e350c
#
_cell.length_a   1.000
_cell.length_b   1.000
_cell.length_c   1.000
_cell.angle_alpha   90.00
_cell.angle_beta   90.00
_cell.angle_gamma   90.00
#
_symmetry.space_group_name_H-M   'P 1'
#
loop_
_entity.id
_entity.type
_entity.pdbx_description
1 polymer ?
#
loop_
_entity_poly.entity_id
_entity_poly.type
_entity_poly.pdbx_seq_one_letter_code
_entity_poly.pdbx_strand_id
1 'polypeptide(L)' 'MQILIELDQAVDGRLTGSAALVGRDEALPFSGNLELLARLEELSRNFRAHQDQGDQ' A
#
# COMPACT_ATOMS: atom_id res chain seq x y z
N MET A 1 -4.74 -11.47 1.70
CA MET A 1 -4.55 -10.02 1.87
C MET A 1 -4.95 -9.30 0.60
N GLN A 2 -5.73 -8.27 0.75
CA GLN A 2 -6.14 -7.50 -0.42
C GLN A 2 -5.82 -6.04 -0.19
N ILE A 3 -5.32 -5.40 -1.22
CA ILE A 3 -4.94 -4.00 -1.14
C ILE A 3 -5.68 -3.24 -2.22
N LEU A 4 -6.28 -2.14 -1.81
CA LEU A 4 -6.98 -1.26 -2.72
C LEU A 4 -6.07 -0.10 -3.05
N ILE A 5 -5.87 0.14 -4.32
CA ILE A 5 -5.04 1.24 -4.75
C ILE A 5 -5.88 2.22 -5.53
N GLU A 6 -5.86 3.47 -5.09
CA GLU A 6 -6.55 4.53 -5.81
C GLU A 6 -5.52 5.36 -6.51
N LEU A 7 -5.66 5.50 -7.80
CA LEU A 7 -4.70 6.27 -8.59
C LEU A 7 -5.26 7.62 -8.93
N ASP A 8 -4.45 8.64 -8.71
CA ASP A 8 -4.82 9.96 -9.12
C ASP A 8 -4.26 10.17 -10.51
N GLN A 9 -4.67 11.23 -11.13
CA GLN A 9 -4.17 11.54 -12.42
C GLN A 9 -2.70 11.81 -12.33
N ALA A 10 -1.93 11.20 -13.17
CA ALA A 10 -0.50 11.39 -13.13
C ALA A 10 -0.14 12.78 -13.62
N VAL A 11 0.69 13.43 -12.86
CA VAL A 11 1.22 14.71 -13.24
C VAL A 11 2.65 14.45 -13.62
N ASP A 12 3.07 14.89 -14.76
CA ASP A 12 4.44 14.66 -15.21
C ASP A 12 4.72 13.17 -15.37
N GLY A 13 3.72 12.40 -15.69
CA GLY A 13 3.92 10.99 -15.90
C GLY A 13 4.19 10.19 -14.64
N ARG A 14 4.02 10.78 -13.49
CA ARG A 14 4.29 10.09 -12.25
C ARG A 14 3.01 9.51 -11.66
N LEU A 15 3.10 8.29 -11.19
CA LEU A 15 1.96 7.67 -10.55
C LEU A 15 1.80 8.20 -9.15
N THR A 16 0.62 8.69 -8.82
CA THR A 16 0.34 9.15 -7.47
C THR A 16 -1.00 8.59 -7.03
N GLY A 17 -1.20 8.55 -5.75
CA GLY A 17 -2.44 8.04 -5.21
C GLY A 17 -2.27 7.56 -3.80
N SER A 18 -3.02 6.54 -3.45
CA SER A 18 -2.91 5.97 -2.12
C SER A 18 -3.17 4.47 -2.17
N ALA A 19 -2.65 3.76 -1.19
CA ALA A 19 -2.82 2.33 -1.08
C ALA A 19 -3.30 2.00 0.32
N ALA A 20 -4.24 1.09 0.42
CA ALA A 20 -4.81 0.72 1.71
C ALA A 20 -5.16 -0.75 1.74
N LEU A 21 -5.10 -1.34 2.92
CA LEU A 21 -5.58 -2.70 3.08
C LEU A 21 -7.10 -2.67 3.10
N VAL A 22 -7.68 -3.59 2.38
CA VAL A 22 -9.13 -3.68 2.34
C VAL A 22 -9.62 -4.02 3.74
N GLY A 23 -10.58 -3.28 4.21
CA GLY A 23 -11.11 -3.48 5.54
C GLY A 23 -10.47 -2.58 6.58
N ARG A 24 -9.47 -1.79 6.19
CA ARG A 24 -8.87 -0.85 7.11
C ARG A 24 -9.17 0.55 6.67
N ASP A 25 -9.19 1.44 7.62
CA ASP A 25 -9.45 2.84 7.31
C ASP A 25 -8.21 3.60 6.92
N GLU A 26 -7.08 3.03 7.12
CA GLU A 26 -5.85 3.72 6.83
C GLU A 26 -5.48 3.64 5.39
N ALA A 27 -5.07 4.73 4.80
CA ALA A 27 -4.56 4.74 3.45
C ALA A 27 -3.23 5.45 3.45
N LEU A 28 -2.25 4.89 2.76
CA LEU A 28 -0.92 5.47 2.70
C LEU A 28 -0.73 6.13 1.34
N PRO A 29 -0.40 7.40 1.32
CA PRO A 29 -0.20 8.08 0.05
C PRO A 29 1.14 7.69 -0.56
N PHE A 30 1.20 7.73 -1.87
CA PHE A 30 2.46 7.49 -2.55
C PHE A 30 2.60 8.44 -3.72
N SER A 31 3.83 8.69 -4.10
CA SER A 31 4.12 9.53 -5.23
C SER A 31 5.25 8.86 -5.99
N GLY A 32 4.94 8.30 -7.14
CA GLY A 32 5.91 7.57 -7.92
C GLY A 32 5.86 6.07 -7.64
N ASN A 33 6.31 5.30 -8.62
CA ASN A 33 6.21 3.85 -8.51
C ASN A 33 7.10 3.28 -7.40
N LEU A 34 8.21 3.93 -7.14
CA LEU A 34 9.06 3.42 -6.07
C LEU A 34 8.41 3.57 -4.71
N GLU A 35 7.72 4.70 -4.51
CA GLU A 35 7.00 4.88 -3.27
C GLU A 35 5.83 3.92 -3.18
N LEU A 36 5.19 3.64 -4.29
CA LEU A 36 4.11 2.69 -4.30
C LEU A 36 4.61 1.33 -3.81
N LEU A 37 5.74 0.89 -4.32
CA LEU A 37 6.29 -0.38 -3.90
C LEU A 37 6.63 -0.36 -2.41
N ALA A 38 7.16 0.75 -1.94
CA ALA A 38 7.49 0.88 -0.53
C ALA A 38 6.24 0.80 0.34
N ARG A 39 5.16 1.42 -0.10
CA ARG A 39 3.92 1.37 0.66
C ARG A 39 3.33 -0.04 0.67
N LEU A 40 3.45 -0.74 -0.45
CA LEU A 40 2.96 -2.10 -0.51
C LEU A 40 3.74 -2.98 0.45
N GLU A 41 5.03 -2.80 0.52
CA GLU A 41 5.85 -3.56 1.44
C GLU A 41 5.51 -3.23 2.88
N GLU A 42 5.24 -1.97 3.13
CA GLU A 42 4.89 -1.55 4.47
C GLU A 42 3.56 -2.15 4.90
N LEU A 43 2.58 -2.15 4.01
CA LEU A 43 1.28 -2.73 4.33
C LEU A 43 1.42 -4.24 4.53
N SER A 44 2.24 -4.86 3.74
CA SER A 44 2.46 -6.28 3.87
C SER A 44 3.10 -6.62 5.20
N ARG A 45 4.03 -5.81 5.64
CA ARG A 45 4.67 -6.02 6.92
C ARG A 45 3.70 -5.87 8.07
N ASN A 46 2.84 -4.86 7.99
CA ASN A 46 1.86 -4.64 9.01
C ASN A 46 0.87 -5.79 9.08
N PHE A 47 0.50 -6.32 7.93
CA PHE A 47 -0.41 -7.42 7.89
C PHE A 47 0.23 -8.65 8.51
N ARG A 48 1.51 -8.90 8.20
CA ARG A 48 2.20 -10.02 8.77
C ARG A 48 2.37 -9.91 10.24
N ALA A 49 2.69 -8.74 10.71
CA ALA A 49 2.87 -8.55 12.14
C ALA A 49 1.60 -8.86 12.88
N HIS A 50 0.47 -8.60 12.27
CA HIS A 50 -0.76 -8.85 12.88
C HIS A 50 -1.08 -10.30 12.90
N GLN A 51 -0.72 -11.05 11.92
CA GLN A 51 -1.03 -12.40 11.82
C GLN A 51 -0.09 -13.25 12.40
N ASP A 52 0.97 -12.97 12.35
CA ASP A 52 2.02 -13.63 12.88
C ASP A 52 1.95 -14.92 13.21
N GLN A 53 1.91 -15.53 13.23
CA GLN A 53 1.97 -16.57 13.45
C GLN A 53 2.65 -17.31 12.80
N GLY A 54 2.95 -17.46 12.73
CA GLY A 54 3.61 -18.12 12.22
C GLY A 54 3.77 -18.83 11.39
N ASP A 55 3.89 -19.03 11.00
CA ASP A 55 4.13 -19.66 10.20
C ASP A 55 4.91 -19.73 9.59
N GLN A 56 5.14 -19.67 9.56
CA GLN A 56 5.73 -19.81 8.97
C GLN A 56 6.03 -19.98 8.65
#